data_60f03159d746400d0d8d8b4509c2de98
#
_entry.id   60f03159d746400d0d8d8b4509c2de98
#
_cell.length_a   1.000
_cell.length_b   1.000
_cell.length_c   1.000
_cell.angle_alpha   90.00
_cell.angle_beta   90.00
_cell.angle_gamma   90.00
#
_symmetry.space_group_name_H-M   'P 1'
#
loop_
_entity.id
_entity.type
_entity.pdbx_description
1 polymer ?
#
loop_
_entity_poly.entity_id
_entity_poly.type
_entity_poly.pdbx_seq_one_letter_code
_entity_poly.pdbx_strand_id
1 'polypeptide(L)'
;MDERSLPVTAVHSVGPDAIAIDIETPAEFDAQPGQFVKVTLPGDDESRFYTISSPDVEGTFEVTVGIDPDGEVAPQLAELAAGDELLVAGPFGSDYYEGESRAVVVAGGPGVGPAVGIAERALADGNEVAVVYQDDDPIHVDRLDALREAGAVVHLLGDDEELTEAVADAVADGGQVFIYGFADFLDAATAALGAAGVDADDAKVENFG
;
A
#
# COMPACT_ATOMS: atom_id res chain seq x y z
N MET A 1 8.58 -7.31 -15.78
CA MET A 1 10.05 -7.41 -15.86
C MET A 1 10.46 -8.79 -15.39
N ASP A 2 11.41 -9.43 -16.09
CA ASP A 2 12.05 -10.65 -15.57
C ASP A 2 12.81 -10.32 -14.29
N GLU A 3 13.08 -11.32 -13.44
CA GLU A 3 13.78 -11.14 -12.18
C GLU A 3 15.18 -10.52 -12.39
N ARG A 4 15.48 -9.46 -11.62
CA ARG A 4 16.76 -8.73 -11.67
C ARG A 4 17.24 -8.44 -10.25
N SER A 5 18.56 -8.37 -10.08
CA SER A 5 19.16 -7.83 -8.85
C SER A 5 19.11 -6.31 -8.91
N LEU A 6 18.49 -5.70 -7.90
CA LEU A 6 18.33 -4.24 -7.78
C LEU A 6 18.88 -3.78 -6.42
N PRO A 7 19.64 -2.66 -6.38
CA PRO A 7 20.15 -2.14 -5.12
C PRO A 7 19.05 -1.52 -4.27
N VAL A 8 19.12 -1.79 -2.97
CA VAL A 8 18.42 -1.05 -1.93
C VAL A 8 19.09 0.30 -1.77
N THR A 9 18.32 1.37 -1.81
CA THR A 9 18.84 2.74 -1.65
C THR A 9 18.64 3.26 -0.23
N ALA A 10 17.56 2.85 0.45
CA ALA A 10 17.31 3.14 1.86
C ALA A 10 16.42 2.08 2.49
N VAL A 11 16.51 1.95 3.80
CA VAL A 11 15.56 1.24 4.66
C VAL A 11 15.26 2.14 5.85
N HIS A 12 14.00 2.37 6.15
CA HIS A 12 13.61 3.24 7.25
C HIS A 12 12.35 2.74 7.95
N SER A 13 12.25 3.00 9.26
CA SER A 13 11.04 2.67 10.02
C SER A 13 9.90 3.59 9.61
N VAL A 14 8.71 3.02 9.43
CA VAL A 14 7.48 3.76 9.12
C VAL A 14 6.44 3.65 10.22
N GLY A 15 6.80 3.02 11.31
CA GLY A 15 5.95 2.83 12.50
C GLY A 15 6.39 1.62 13.31
N PRO A 16 5.62 1.21 14.32
CA PRO A 16 5.85 -0.03 15.03
C PRO A 16 5.86 -1.23 14.09
N ASP A 17 6.85 -2.10 14.26
CA ASP A 17 6.98 -3.36 13.52
C ASP A 17 6.77 -3.26 11.99
N ALA A 18 7.21 -2.11 11.40
CA ALA A 18 7.13 -1.89 9.97
C ALA A 18 8.29 -1.02 9.45
N ILE A 19 8.72 -1.36 8.24
CA ILE A 19 9.73 -0.62 7.48
C ILE A 19 9.22 -0.29 6.08
N ALA A 20 9.82 0.73 5.49
CA ALA A 20 9.80 0.96 4.06
C ALA A 20 11.19 0.70 3.47
N ILE A 21 11.22 0.09 2.31
CA ILE A 21 12.44 -0.20 1.55
C ILE A 21 12.36 0.54 0.23
N ASP A 22 13.30 1.46 0.02
CA ASP A 22 13.51 2.11 -1.26
C ASP A 22 14.45 1.27 -2.12
N ILE A 23 14.02 0.96 -3.34
CA ILE A 23 14.73 0.12 -4.30
C ILE A 23 14.99 0.95 -5.56
N GLU A 24 16.20 0.85 -6.12
CA GLU A 24 16.55 1.55 -7.36
C GLU A 24 15.65 1.08 -8.51
N THR A 25 15.05 2.03 -9.19
CA THR A 25 14.18 1.75 -10.34
C THR A 25 15.02 1.38 -11.56
N PRO A 26 14.86 0.17 -12.11
CA PRO A 26 15.60 -0.22 -13.30
C PRO A 26 15.03 0.46 -14.56
N ALA A 27 15.86 0.58 -15.59
CA ALA A 27 15.40 1.08 -16.87
C ALA A 27 14.19 0.27 -17.40
N GLU A 28 13.23 0.96 -18.00
CA GLU A 28 11.99 0.37 -18.55
C GLU A 28 11.04 -0.23 -17.51
N PHE A 29 11.19 0.14 -16.24
CA PHE A 29 10.24 -0.18 -15.19
C PHE A 29 9.17 0.93 -15.12
N ASP A 30 7.97 0.62 -15.53
CA ASP A 30 6.83 1.56 -15.58
C ASP A 30 5.69 0.97 -14.72
N ALA A 31 5.82 1.12 -13.41
CA ALA A 31 4.82 0.66 -12.46
C ALA A 31 3.91 1.81 -12.02
N GLN A 32 2.67 1.45 -11.73
CA GLN A 32 1.67 2.37 -11.21
C GLN A 32 1.39 2.09 -9.73
N PRO A 33 1.01 3.09 -8.92
CA PRO A 33 0.60 2.88 -7.54
C PRO A 33 -0.54 1.86 -7.43
N GLY A 34 -0.36 0.86 -6.57
CA GLY A 34 -1.27 -0.29 -6.46
C GLY A 34 -0.81 -1.54 -7.20
N GLN A 35 0.20 -1.47 -8.06
CA GLN A 35 0.87 -2.66 -8.57
C GLN A 35 1.88 -3.21 -7.56
N PHE A 36 2.21 -4.50 -7.66
CA PHE A 36 3.13 -5.17 -6.74
C PHE A 36 4.35 -5.78 -7.45
N VAL A 37 5.36 -6.04 -6.66
CA VAL A 37 6.59 -6.73 -7.08
C VAL A 37 6.79 -8.00 -6.27
N LYS A 38 7.43 -9.00 -6.89
CA LYS A 38 7.97 -10.16 -6.21
C LYS A 38 9.38 -9.83 -5.75
N VAL A 39 9.67 -10.01 -4.47
CA VAL A 39 10.97 -9.76 -3.85
C VAL A 39 11.52 -11.06 -3.28
N THR A 40 12.80 -11.31 -3.53
CA THR A 40 13.54 -12.46 -3.01
C THR A 40 14.89 -12.00 -2.48
N LEU A 41 15.29 -12.47 -1.32
CA LEU A 41 16.64 -12.24 -0.78
C LEU A 41 17.67 -13.01 -1.60
N PRO A 42 18.85 -12.44 -1.91
CA PRO A 42 19.88 -13.16 -2.66
C PRO A 42 20.33 -14.42 -1.93
N GLY A 43 20.20 -15.56 -2.62
CA GLY A 43 20.57 -16.88 -2.07
C GLY A 43 19.46 -17.58 -1.30
N ASP A 44 18.28 -16.98 -1.23
CA ASP A 44 17.06 -17.60 -0.69
C ASP A 44 16.20 -18.14 -1.84
N ASP A 45 15.44 -19.18 -1.56
CA ASP A 45 14.43 -19.72 -2.50
C ASP A 45 13.02 -19.16 -2.23
N GLU A 46 12.84 -18.46 -1.11
CA GLU A 46 11.55 -17.90 -0.68
C GLU A 46 11.34 -16.48 -1.19
N SER A 47 10.21 -16.27 -1.82
CA SER A 47 9.81 -14.96 -2.35
C SER A 47 8.58 -14.44 -1.60
N ARG A 48 8.45 -13.11 -1.54
CA ARG A 48 7.24 -12.44 -1.06
C ARG A 48 6.79 -11.40 -2.08
N PHE A 49 5.51 -11.09 -2.05
CA PHE A 49 4.93 -10.03 -2.87
C PHE A 49 4.69 -8.80 -2.02
N TYR A 50 5.09 -7.64 -2.53
CA TYR A 50 4.89 -6.35 -1.86
C TYR A 50 4.32 -5.36 -2.85
N THR A 51 3.25 -4.69 -2.43
CA THR A 51 2.64 -3.63 -3.23
C THR A 51 3.46 -2.36 -3.12
N ILE A 52 3.62 -1.67 -4.26
CA ILE A 52 4.37 -0.42 -4.33
C ILE A 52 3.65 0.64 -3.49
N SER A 53 4.39 1.26 -2.58
CA SER A 53 3.92 2.29 -1.65
C SER A 53 4.39 3.71 -1.99
N SER A 54 5.20 3.88 -3.04
CA SER A 54 5.55 5.20 -3.57
C SER A 54 4.53 5.69 -4.61
N PRO A 55 4.35 7.04 -4.76
CA PRO A 55 3.40 7.62 -5.71
C PRO A 55 3.86 7.51 -7.18
N ASP A 56 5.14 7.32 -7.38
CA ASP A 56 5.79 7.11 -8.68
C ASP A 56 7.01 6.19 -8.54
N VAL A 57 7.67 5.93 -9.64
CA VAL A 57 8.87 5.07 -9.70
C VAL A 57 10.06 5.82 -10.30
N GLU A 58 10.12 7.15 -10.19
CA GLU A 58 11.21 7.97 -10.70
C GLU A 58 12.47 7.84 -9.83
N GLY A 59 13.45 7.10 -10.33
CA GLY A 59 14.73 6.88 -9.64
C GLY A 59 14.68 5.74 -8.62
N THR A 60 13.69 5.73 -7.74
CA THR A 60 13.42 4.66 -6.78
C THR A 60 11.92 4.35 -6.71
N PHE A 61 11.59 3.15 -6.26
CA PHE A 61 10.24 2.82 -5.80
C PHE A 61 10.31 2.23 -4.39
N GLU A 62 9.25 2.42 -3.64
CA GLU A 62 9.15 2.00 -2.25
C GLU A 62 8.20 0.81 -2.11
N VAL A 63 8.54 -0.10 -1.21
CA VAL A 63 7.62 -1.13 -0.70
C VAL A 63 7.55 -1.06 0.83
N THR A 64 6.35 -1.23 1.37
CA THR A 64 6.13 -1.30 2.82
C THR A 64 6.09 -2.76 3.27
N VAL A 65 6.82 -3.07 4.34
CA VAL A 65 6.96 -4.41 4.90
C VAL A 65 6.56 -4.38 6.37
N GLY A 66 5.48 -5.08 6.72
CA GLY A 66 5.18 -5.41 8.12
C GLY A 66 6.13 -6.50 8.62
N ILE A 67 6.66 -6.34 9.82
CA ILE A 67 7.64 -7.26 10.41
C ILE A 67 6.94 -8.14 11.43
N ASP A 68 6.72 -9.40 11.07
CA ASP A 68 6.44 -10.44 12.06
C ASP A 68 7.80 -10.98 12.56
N PRO A 69 8.12 -10.83 13.85
CA PRO A 69 9.39 -11.29 14.41
C PRO A 69 9.58 -12.82 14.35
N ASP A 70 8.48 -13.56 14.23
CA ASP A 70 8.50 -15.02 14.06
C ASP A 70 8.52 -15.43 12.56
N GLY A 71 8.44 -14.45 11.66
CA GLY A 71 8.50 -14.67 10.21
C GLY A 71 9.91 -14.98 9.71
N GLU A 72 10.01 -15.65 8.55
CA GLU A 72 11.31 -16.07 8.00
C GLU A 72 11.97 -14.97 7.13
N VAL A 73 11.19 -14.15 6.39
CA VAL A 73 11.70 -13.20 5.40
C VAL A 73 11.73 -11.77 5.94
N ALA A 74 10.64 -11.29 6.55
CA ALA A 74 10.52 -9.89 6.96
C ALA A 74 11.61 -9.43 7.97
N PRO A 75 12.03 -10.23 8.97
CA PRO A 75 13.15 -9.85 9.85
C PRO A 75 14.47 -9.66 9.09
N GLN A 76 14.73 -10.47 8.04
CA GLN A 76 15.95 -10.34 7.24
C GLN A 76 15.89 -9.10 6.35
N LEU A 77 14.71 -8.74 5.81
CA LEU A 77 14.52 -7.51 5.07
C LEU A 77 14.78 -6.27 5.94
N ALA A 78 14.45 -6.35 7.22
CA ALA A 78 14.71 -5.27 8.19
C ALA A 78 16.20 -5.05 8.51
N GLU A 79 17.06 -6.05 8.24
CA GLU A 79 18.51 -5.95 8.43
C GLU A 79 19.24 -5.36 7.22
N LEU A 80 18.54 -5.16 6.09
CA LEU A 80 19.12 -4.58 4.88
C LEU A 80 19.55 -3.12 5.09
N ALA A 81 20.58 -2.72 4.35
CA ALA A 81 21.10 -1.37 4.33
C ALA A 81 21.27 -0.87 2.87
N ALA A 82 21.47 0.42 2.72
CA ALA A 82 21.77 1.00 1.41
C ALA A 82 23.01 0.34 0.78
N GLY A 83 22.86 -0.16 -0.44
CA GLY A 83 23.88 -0.89 -1.20
C GLY A 83 23.73 -2.41 -1.18
N ASP A 84 22.85 -2.95 -0.32
CA ASP A 84 22.46 -4.36 -0.41
C ASP A 84 21.59 -4.58 -1.65
N GLU A 85 21.46 -5.82 -2.10
CA GLU A 85 20.72 -6.17 -3.30
C GLU A 85 19.50 -7.03 -2.98
N LEU A 86 18.43 -6.83 -3.73
CA LEU A 86 17.24 -7.68 -3.75
C LEU A 86 17.01 -8.22 -5.16
N LEU A 87 16.55 -9.46 -5.27
CA LEU A 87 16.03 -9.98 -6.54
C LEU A 87 14.56 -9.53 -6.66
N VAL A 88 14.26 -8.78 -7.71
CA VAL A 88 12.94 -8.21 -7.94
C VAL A 88 12.41 -8.58 -9.31
N ALA A 89 11.15 -9.00 -9.37
CA ALA A 89 10.40 -9.18 -10.61
C ALA A 89 9.07 -8.43 -10.55
N GLY A 90 8.58 -7.96 -11.68
CA GLY A 90 7.32 -7.21 -11.80
C GLY A 90 7.41 -6.07 -12.82
N PRO A 91 6.51 -5.07 -12.79
CA PRO A 91 5.35 -5.03 -11.89
C PRO A 91 4.29 -6.07 -12.27
N PHE A 92 3.47 -6.44 -11.30
CA PHE A 92 2.31 -7.31 -11.45
C PHE A 92 1.06 -6.59 -10.94
N GLY A 93 -0.10 -7.18 -11.20
CA GLY A 93 -1.39 -6.65 -10.76
C GLY A 93 -2.07 -5.80 -11.82
N SER A 94 -3.40 -5.94 -11.90
CA SER A 94 -4.28 -5.18 -12.80
C SER A 94 -5.10 -4.12 -12.06
N ASP A 95 -5.13 -4.18 -10.74
CA ASP A 95 -6.00 -3.36 -9.88
C ASP A 95 -5.18 -2.23 -9.26
N TYR A 96 -4.80 -1.26 -10.10
CA TYR A 96 -3.96 -0.13 -9.74
C TYR A 96 -4.65 1.20 -10.06
N TYR A 97 -4.06 2.31 -9.62
CA TYR A 97 -4.54 3.66 -9.91
C TYR A 97 -4.29 4.03 -11.38
N GLU A 98 -5.35 4.42 -12.08
CA GLU A 98 -5.35 4.76 -13.51
C GLU A 98 -5.67 6.24 -13.79
N GLY A 99 -5.56 7.11 -12.76
CA GLY A 99 -5.86 8.54 -12.88
C GLY A 99 -7.34 8.86 -12.63
N GLU A 100 -8.01 8.08 -11.81
CA GLU A 100 -9.40 8.30 -11.42
C GLU A 100 -9.56 9.68 -10.75
N SER A 101 -10.62 10.40 -11.12
CA SER A 101 -10.88 11.75 -10.61
C SER A 101 -11.10 11.82 -9.11
N ARG A 102 -11.45 10.70 -8.49
CA ARG A 102 -11.54 10.50 -7.04
C ARG A 102 -11.15 9.07 -6.70
N ALA A 103 -10.17 8.91 -5.84
CA ALA A 103 -9.74 7.63 -5.27
C ALA A 103 -10.24 7.51 -3.82
N VAL A 104 -10.87 6.39 -3.49
CA VAL A 104 -11.23 6.02 -2.11
C VAL A 104 -10.45 4.77 -1.76
N VAL A 105 -9.54 4.85 -0.79
CA VAL A 105 -8.69 3.72 -0.41
C VAL A 105 -9.03 3.26 0.99
N VAL A 106 -9.42 1.98 1.13
CA VAL A 106 -9.73 1.34 2.41
C VAL A 106 -8.62 0.34 2.71
N ALA A 107 -7.89 0.55 3.78
CA ALA A 107 -6.65 -0.15 4.09
C ALA A 107 -6.64 -0.72 5.51
N GLY A 108 -6.15 -1.97 5.65
CA GLY A 108 -5.90 -2.63 6.93
C GLY A 108 -4.43 -3.04 7.06
N GLY A 109 -3.83 -2.75 8.22
CA GLY A 109 -2.44 -3.11 8.49
C GLY A 109 -1.46 -2.55 7.44
N PRO A 110 -0.56 -3.39 6.87
CA PRO A 110 0.41 -2.95 5.86
C PRO A 110 -0.23 -2.48 4.54
N GLY A 111 -1.54 -2.67 4.35
CA GLY A 111 -2.30 -2.11 3.23
C GLY A 111 -2.28 -0.59 3.14
N VAL A 112 -1.89 0.10 4.22
CA VAL A 112 -1.67 1.55 4.18
C VAL A 112 -0.51 1.95 3.26
N GLY A 113 0.48 1.08 3.01
CA GLY A 113 1.56 1.34 2.07
C GLY A 113 1.04 1.74 0.68
N PRO A 114 0.36 0.86 -0.06
CA PRO A 114 -0.27 1.23 -1.32
C PRO A 114 -1.30 2.37 -1.17
N ALA A 115 -2.01 2.46 -0.04
CA ALA A 115 -2.98 3.52 0.18
C ALA A 115 -2.35 4.92 0.13
N VAL A 116 -1.22 5.13 0.82
CA VAL A 116 -0.53 6.43 0.78
C VAL A 116 0.09 6.69 -0.59
N GLY A 117 0.64 5.67 -1.28
CA GLY A 117 1.17 5.82 -2.63
C GLY A 117 0.10 6.27 -3.64
N ILE A 118 -1.06 5.61 -3.65
CA ILE A 118 -2.21 5.99 -4.50
C ILE A 118 -2.69 7.39 -4.14
N ALA A 119 -2.85 7.69 -2.85
CA ALA A 119 -3.36 8.97 -2.38
C ALA A 119 -2.44 10.14 -2.77
N GLU A 120 -1.14 10.00 -2.57
CA GLU A 120 -0.16 11.02 -2.96
C GLU A 120 -0.15 11.24 -4.47
N ARG A 121 -0.20 10.17 -5.27
CA ARG A 121 -0.28 10.27 -6.72
C ARG A 121 -1.56 10.94 -7.18
N ALA A 122 -2.71 10.57 -6.64
CA ALA A 122 -3.99 11.19 -6.99
C ALA A 122 -4.02 12.68 -6.67
N LEU A 123 -3.51 13.09 -5.51
CA LEU A 123 -3.37 14.52 -5.17
C LEU A 123 -2.41 15.26 -6.10
N ALA A 124 -1.28 14.64 -6.46
CA ALA A 124 -0.33 15.22 -7.42
C ALA A 124 -0.94 15.41 -8.81
N ASP A 125 -1.82 14.51 -9.23
CA ASP A 125 -2.59 14.61 -10.48
C ASP A 125 -3.75 15.62 -10.37
N GLY A 126 -4.01 16.21 -9.20
CA GLY A 126 -5.09 17.16 -8.93
C GLY A 126 -6.45 16.52 -8.71
N ASN A 127 -6.47 15.23 -8.37
CA ASN A 127 -7.67 14.44 -8.12
C ASN A 127 -8.03 14.42 -6.62
N GLU A 128 -9.27 14.04 -6.31
CA GLU A 128 -9.76 13.94 -4.93
C GLU A 128 -9.40 12.60 -4.30
N VAL A 129 -9.21 12.62 -2.97
CA VAL A 129 -8.80 11.43 -2.22
C VAL A 129 -9.55 11.30 -0.91
N ALA A 130 -9.97 10.08 -0.60
CA ALA A 130 -10.37 9.66 0.73
C ALA A 130 -9.62 8.38 1.12
N VAL A 131 -9.11 8.31 2.35
CA VAL A 131 -8.44 7.13 2.92
C VAL A 131 -9.16 6.73 4.20
N VAL A 132 -9.48 5.46 4.32
CA VAL A 132 -9.92 4.83 5.58
C VAL A 132 -8.86 3.81 5.95
N TYR A 133 -8.18 4.02 7.07
CA TYR A 133 -7.13 3.12 7.55
C TYR A 133 -7.45 2.58 8.93
N GLN A 134 -7.35 1.28 9.10
CA GLN A 134 -7.61 0.58 10.36
C GLN A 134 -6.38 -0.19 10.82
N ASP A 135 -5.88 0.17 12.00
CA ASP A 135 -4.77 -0.51 12.70
C ASP A 135 -4.65 0.05 14.12
N ASP A 136 -4.40 -0.81 15.10
CA ASP A 136 -4.12 -0.40 16.49
C ASP A 136 -2.73 0.24 16.64
N ASP A 137 -1.78 -0.17 15.81
CA ASP A 137 -0.40 0.34 15.78
C ASP A 137 -0.10 0.99 14.41
N PRO A 138 -0.73 2.14 14.10
CA PRO A 138 -0.72 2.70 12.75
C PRO A 138 0.68 3.08 12.26
N ILE A 139 0.95 2.74 11.02
CA ILE A 139 2.20 3.06 10.32
C ILE A 139 1.96 4.15 9.26
N HIS A 140 3.03 4.76 8.72
CA HIS A 140 2.96 5.88 7.78
C HIS A 140 2.15 7.10 8.28
N VAL A 141 2.07 7.32 9.59
CA VAL A 141 1.25 8.38 10.19
C VAL A 141 1.64 9.76 9.65
N ASP A 142 2.93 10.04 9.49
CA ASP A 142 3.40 11.33 8.95
C ASP A 142 2.88 11.57 7.51
N ARG A 143 2.80 10.53 6.68
CA ARG A 143 2.26 10.63 5.31
C ARG A 143 0.74 10.82 5.34
N LEU A 144 0.03 10.12 6.22
CA LEU A 144 -1.42 10.31 6.41
C LEU A 144 -1.74 11.73 6.88
N ASP A 145 -0.94 12.30 7.78
CA ASP A 145 -1.10 13.68 8.22
C ASP A 145 -0.82 14.68 7.08
N ALA A 146 0.21 14.44 6.28
CA ALA A 146 0.49 15.25 5.09
C ALA A 146 -0.65 15.19 4.06
N LEU A 147 -1.29 14.03 3.87
CA LEU A 147 -2.48 13.89 3.02
C LEU A 147 -3.66 14.73 3.55
N ARG A 148 -3.90 14.74 4.87
CA ARG A 148 -4.92 15.60 5.49
C ARG A 148 -4.64 17.09 5.25
N GLU A 149 -3.38 17.50 5.44
CA GLU A 149 -2.95 18.88 5.20
C GLU A 149 -3.11 19.29 3.72
N ALA A 150 -2.94 18.34 2.81
CA ALA A 150 -3.16 18.54 1.37
C ALA A 150 -4.64 18.51 0.95
N GLY A 151 -5.57 18.23 1.88
CA GLY A 151 -7.01 18.29 1.64
C GLY A 151 -7.68 16.93 1.42
N ALA A 152 -7.00 15.82 1.59
CA ALA A 152 -7.62 14.50 1.57
C ALA A 152 -8.49 14.26 2.81
N VAL A 153 -9.58 13.51 2.65
CA VAL A 153 -10.33 12.95 3.78
C VAL A 153 -9.56 11.73 4.30
N VAL A 154 -9.18 11.71 5.57
CA VAL A 154 -8.46 10.57 6.16
C VAL A 154 -9.07 10.18 7.48
N HIS A 155 -9.63 8.98 7.53
CA HIS A 155 -10.09 8.31 8.73
C HIS A 155 -9.02 7.33 9.21
N LEU A 156 -8.64 7.41 10.48
CA LEU A 156 -7.75 6.48 11.16
C LEU A 156 -8.53 5.83 12.28
N LEU A 157 -8.65 4.52 12.26
CA LEU A 157 -9.45 3.71 13.17
C LEU A 157 -8.57 2.67 13.87
N GLY A 158 -8.89 2.37 15.14
CA GLY A 158 -8.35 1.19 15.82
C GLY A 158 -9.07 -0.10 15.38
N ASP A 159 -8.50 -1.26 15.68
CA ASP A 159 -9.03 -2.57 15.26
C ASP A 159 -10.43 -2.87 15.85
N ASP A 160 -10.73 -2.33 17.03
CA ASP A 160 -12.02 -2.47 17.70
C ASP A 160 -13.11 -1.52 17.15
N GLU A 161 -12.77 -0.58 16.27
CA GLU A 161 -13.71 0.40 15.69
C GLU A 161 -14.38 -0.12 14.43
N GLU A 162 -15.66 0.20 14.25
CA GLU A 162 -16.40 -0.27 13.06
C GLU A 162 -16.10 0.60 11.83
N LEU A 163 -15.77 -0.04 10.71
CA LEU A 163 -15.48 0.61 9.42
C LEU A 163 -16.69 1.35 8.82
N THR A 164 -17.90 0.96 9.18
CA THR A 164 -19.13 1.31 8.46
C THR A 164 -19.34 2.83 8.30
N GLU A 165 -19.14 3.62 9.37
CA GLU A 165 -19.36 5.07 9.29
C GLU A 165 -18.26 5.77 8.48
N ALA A 166 -17.00 5.39 8.69
CA ALA A 166 -15.86 5.97 7.98
C ALA A 166 -15.91 5.64 6.48
N VAL A 167 -16.23 4.39 6.13
CA VAL A 167 -16.42 3.98 4.74
C VAL A 167 -17.58 4.71 4.10
N ALA A 168 -18.74 4.83 4.79
CA ALA A 168 -19.90 5.55 4.26
C ALA A 168 -19.58 7.04 3.98
N ASP A 169 -18.82 7.70 4.87
CA ASP A 169 -18.36 9.06 4.66
C ASP A 169 -17.39 9.15 3.47
N ALA A 170 -16.41 8.25 3.41
CA ALA A 170 -15.41 8.24 2.35
C ALA A 170 -16.01 8.03 0.95
N VAL A 171 -17.05 7.20 0.81
CA VAL A 171 -17.70 6.92 -0.49
C VAL A 171 -18.87 7.84 -0.83
N ALA A 172 -19.23 8.80 0.06
CA ALA A 172 -20.43 9.65 -0.10
C ALA A 172 -20.46 10.43 -1.42
N ASP A 173 -19.27 10.86 -1.89
CA ASP A 173 -19.11 11.61 -3.14
C ASP A 173 -18.71 10.70 -4.31
N GLY A 174 -18.84 9.37 -4.16
CA GLY A 174 -18.42 8.37 -5.17
C GLY A 174 -16.91 8.25 -5.29
N GLY A 175 -16.45 7.71 -6.41
CA GLY A 175 -15.04 7.48 -6.72
C GLY A 175 -14.71 6.00 -6.93
N GLN A 176 -13.51 5.71 -7.42
CA GLN A 176 -13.01 4.35 -7.50
C GLN A 176 -12.55 3.88 -6.13
N VAL A 177 -13.10 2.77 -5.68
CA VAL A 177 -12.71 2.15 -4.40
C VAL A 177 -11.55 1.18 -4.63
N PHE A 178 -10.54 1.26 -3.75
CA PHE A 178 -9.43 0.33 -3.64
C PHE A 178 -9.44 -0.26 -2.23
N ILE A 179 -9.19 -1.56 -2.09
CA ILE A 179 -9.15 -2.22 -0.79
C ILE A 179 -7.86 -3.05 -0.68
N TYR A 180 -7.08 -2.81 0.37
CA TYR A 180 -5.81 -3.48 0.63
C TYR A 180 -5.77 -4.04 2.05
N GLY A 181 -5.50 -5.34 2.20
CA GLY A 181 -5.35 -5.96 3.52
C GLY A 181 -5.42 -7.46 3.49
N PHE A 182 -5.52 -8.06 4.66
CA PHE A 182 -5.71 -9.49 4.83
C PHE A 182 -7.19 -9.89 4.74
N ALA A 183 -7.47 -11.18 4.57
CA ALA A 183 -8.80 -11.70 4.28
C ALA A 183 -9.91 -11.20 5.23
N ASP A 184 -9.69 -11.24 6.54
CA ASP A 184 -10.69 -10.82 7.53
C ASP A 184 -11.03 -9.32 7.42
N PHE A 185 -10.01 -8.49 7.14
CA PHE A 185 -10.21 -7.07 6.87
C PHE A 185 -10.98 -6.83 5.57
N LEU A 186 -10.65 -7.56 4.51
CA LEU A 186 -11.34 -7.44 3.22
C LEU A 186 -12.83 -7.78 3.35
N ASP A 187 -13.17 -8.80 4.14
CA ASP A 187 -14.55 -9.16 4.43
C ASP A 187 -15.29 -8.02 5.17
N ALA A 188 -14.63 -7.41 6.17
CA ALA A 188 -15.20 -6.29 6.91
C ALA A 188 -15.38 -5.04 6.02
N ALA A 189 -14.37 -4.69 5.22
CA ALA A 189 -14.42 -3.57 4.28
C ALA A 189 -15.51 -3.75 3.22
N THR A 190 -15.63 -4.97 2.65
CA THR A 190 -16.67 -5.32 1.70
C THR A 190 -18.07 -5.20 2.32
N ALA A 191 -18.25 -5.65 3.57
CA ALA A 191 -19.51 -5.50 4.28
C ALA A 191 -19.85 -4.02 4.53
N ALA A 192 -18.88 -3.19 4.88
CA ALA A 192 -19.05 -1.75 5.09
C ALA A 192 -19.44 -1.04 3.79
N LEU A 193 -18.83 -1.37 2.65
CA LEU A 193 -19.22 -0.88 1.31
C LEU A 193 -20.66 -1.24 0.97
N GLY A 194 -21.05 -2.50 1.18
CA GLY A 194 -22.41 -2.95 0.95
C GLY A 194 -23.43 -2.20 1.82
N ALA A 195 -23.10 -1.90 3.10
CA ALA A 195 -23.92 -1.09 3.98
C ALA A 195 -24.05 0.36 3.50
N ALA A 196 -23.01 0.92 2.86
CA ALA A 196 -23.03 2.23 2.23
C ALA A 196 -23.72 2.24 0.86
N GLY A 197 -24.15 1.08 0.34
CA GLY A 197 -24.84 0.96 -0.96
C GLY A 197 -23.89 0.94 -2.16
N VAL A 198 -22.62 0.68 -1.94
CA VAL A 198 -21.61 0.54 -2.99
C VAL A 198 -21.43 -0.95 -3.30
N ASP A 199 -21.39 -1.30 -4.60
CA ASP A 199 -21.13 -2.67 -5.03
C ASP A 199 -19.63 -2.95 -4.89
N ALA A 200 -19.29 -3.93 -4.06
CA ALA A 200 -17.90 -4.31 -3.84
C ALA A 200 -17.24 -5.00 -5.06
N ASP A 201 -18.05 -5.52 -5.98
CA ASP A 201 -17.53 -6.11 -7.24
C ASP A 201 -16.91 -5.03 -8.17
N ASP A 202 -17.24 -3.75 -7.96
CA ASP A 202 -16.64 -2.61 -8.68
C ASP A 202 -15.35 -2.10 -8.00
N ALA A 203 -14.99 -2.61 -6.83
CA ALA A 203 -13.77 -2.24 -6.14
C ALA A 203 -12.54 -2.98 -6.70
N LYS A 204 -11.40 -2.30 -6.70
CA LYS A 204 -10.09 -2.90 -6.97
C LYS A 204 -9.53 -3.45 -5.65
N VAL A 205 -9.31 -4.77 -5.56
CA VAL A 205 -9.04 -5.45 -4.29
C VAL A 205 -7.75 -6.26 -4.35
N GLU A 206 -6.91 -6.12 -3.34
CA GLU A 206 -5.72 -6.94 -3.16
C GLU A 206 -5.70 -7.60 -1.78
N ASN A 207 -5.57 -8.92 -1.78
CA ASN A 207 -5.45 -9.75 -0.58
C ASN A 207 -3.97 -10.08 -0.34
N PHE A 208 -3.47 -9.82 0.85
CA PHE A 208 -2.06 -10.01 1.21
C PHE A 208 -1.72 -11.42 1.75
N GLY A 209 -2.69 -12.31 1.84
CA GLY A 209 -2.47 -13.69 2.26
C GLY A 209 -3.70 -14.55 2.42
#